data_b0472697b883129b7317fe3a148a3401
#
_entry.id   b0472697b883129b7317fe3a148a3401
#
_cell.length_a   1.000
_cell.length_b   1.000
_cell.length_c   1.000
_cell.angle_alpha   90.00
_cell.angle_beta   90.00
_cell.angle_gamma   90.00
#
_symmetry.space_group_name_H-M   'P 1'
#
loop_
_entity.id
_entity.type
_entity.pdbx_description
1 polymer ?
#
loop_
_entity_poly.entity_id
_entity_poly.type
_entity_poly.pdbx_seq_one_letter_code
_entity_poly.pdbx_strand_id
1 'polypeptide(L)' 'RKSISDLKALGLSDAAVTVYGTIGNKPVHIDKISADLKIPVFKVLTALTMLEMKDLVSALQGRNYILK' A
#
# COMPACT_ATOMS: atom_id res chain seq x y z
N ARG A 1 -8.01 -10.08 4.06
CA ARG A 1 -7.00 -9.61 3.09
C ARG A 1 -7.33 -10.14 1.70
N LYS A 2 -7.24 -9.25 0.71
CA LYS A 2 -7.56 -9.63 -0.67
C LYS A 2 -6.39 -10.38 -1.31
N SER A 3 -6.71 -11.32 -2.20
CA SER A 3 -5.70 -12.04 -2.97
C SER A 3 -5.14 -11.17 -4.09
N ILE A 4 -4.03 -11.58 -4.69
CA ILE A 4 -3.43 -10.88 -5.83
C ILE A 4 -4.43 -10.80 -6.98
N SER A 5 -5.17 -11.87 -7.24
CA SER A 5 -6.18 -11.89 -8.31
C SER A 5 -7.27 -10.84 -8.06
N ASP A 6 -7.73 -10.73 -6.81
CA ASP A 6 -8.75 -9.73 -6.45
C ASP A 6 -8.21 -8.31 -6.65
N LEU A 7 -6.96 -8.06 -6.26
CA LEU A 7 -6.35 -6.75 -6.41
C LEU A 7 -6.21 -6.36 -7.88
N LYS A 8 -5.78 -7.29 -8.72
CA LYS A 8 -5.65 -7.03 -10.15
C LYS A 8 -7.00 -6.80 -10.80
N ALA A 9 -8.03 -7.48 -10.34
CA ALA A 9 -9.40 -7.28 -10.83
C ALA A 9 -9.91 -5.86 -10.53
N LEU A 10 -9.37 -5.21 -9.50
CA LEU A 10 -9.70 -3.82 -9.17
C LEU A 10 -8.94 -2.81 -10.03
N GLY A 11 -8.08 -3.27 -10.93
CA GLY A 11 -7.30 -2.40 -11.79
C GLY A 11 -6.05 -1.84 -11.14
N LEU A 12 -5.57 -2.45 -10.05
CA LEU A 12 -4.38 -1.97 -9.36
C LEU A 12 -3.11 -2.35 -10.13
N SER A 13 -2.14 -1.44 -10.12
CA SER A 13 -0.84 -1.69 -10.74
C SER A 13 -0.04 -2.73 -9.96
N ASP A 14 1.00 -3.29 -10.58
CA ASP A 14 1.90 -4.21 -9.89
C ASP A 14 2.53 -3.58 -8.66
N ALA A 15 2.90 -2.30 -8.76
CA ALA A 15 3.47 -1.57 -7.62
C ALA A 15 2.47 -1.49 -6.47
N ALA A 16 1.20 -1.20 -6.76
CA ALA A 16 0.17 -1.13 -5.73
C ALA A 16 -0.05 -2.49 -5.07
N VAL A 17 -0.06 -3.56 -5.86
CA VAL A 17 -0.19 -4.92 -5.32
C VAL A 17 0.99 -5.25 -4.40
N THR A 18 2.21 -4.91 -4.81
CA THR A 18 3.40 -5.16 -4.02
C THR A 18 3.37 -4.37 -2.70
N VAL A 19 3.00 -3.10 -2.77
CA VAL A 19 2.89 -2.25 -1.57
C VAL A 19 1.83 -2.80 -0.62
N TYR A 20 0.68 -3.21 -1.15
CA TYR A 20 -0.38 -3.78 -0.32
C TYR A 20 0.12 -4.99 0.47
N GLY A 21 0.99 -5.81 -0.14
CA GLY A 21 1.55 -6.99 0.51
C GLY A 21 2.39 -6.68 1.75
N THR A 22 2.89 -5.45 1.88
CA THR A 22 3.70 -5.05 3.04
C THR A 22 2.87 -4.50 4.19
N ILE A 23 1.58 -4.24 3.98
CA ILE A 23 0.72 -3.61 4.97
C ILE A 23 -0.08 -4.68 5.70
N GLY A 24 -0.15 -4.56 7.01
CA GLY A 24 -0.86 -5.52 7.86
C GLY A 24 -1.75 -4.83 8.87
N ASN A 25 -1.96 -5.49 9.99
CA ASN A 25 -2.83 -5.01 11.06
C ASN A 25 -2.16 -4.00 11.97
N LYS A 26 -0.86 -3.74 11.77
CA LYS A 26 -0.13 -2.76 12.55
C LYS A 26 0.31 -1.62 11.64
N PRO A 27 0.35 -0.38 12.15
CA PRO A 27 0.78 0.75 11.32
C PRO A 27 2.20 0.55 10.80
N VAL A 28 2.41 0.92 9.54
CA VAL A 28 3.72 0.89 8.91
C VAL A 28 3.98 2.25 8.27
N HIS A 29 5.19 2.78 8.47
CA HIS A 29 5.57 4.08 7.93
C HIS A 29 5.94 3.96 6.46
N ILE A 30 5.60 4.99 5.68
CA ILE A 30 5.88 5.01 4.25
C ILE A 30 7.36 4.81 3.94
N ASP A 31 8.25 5.38 4.76
CA ASP A 31 9.69 5.25 4.55
C ASP A 31 10.15 3.81 4.72
N LYS A 32 9.54 3.08 5.64
CA LYS A 32 9.86 1.66 5.82
C LYS A 32 9.44 0.85 4.60
N ILE A 33 8.27 1.13 4.06
CA ILE A 33 7.80 0.45 2.84
C ILE A 33 8.78 0.71 1.70
N SER A 34 9.16 1.98 1.53
CA SER A 34 10.11 2.38 0.49
C SER A 34 11.43 1.65 0.64
N ALA A 35 11.98 1.59 1.85
CA ALA A 35 13.25 0.94 2.13
C ALA A 35 13.17 -0.57 1.89
N ASP A 36 12.12 -1.20 2.40
CA ASP A 36 11.98 -2.65 2.30
C ASP A 36 11.80 -3.12 0.86
N LEU A 37 11.05 -2.37 0.07
CA LEU A 37 10.78 -2.73 -1.32
C LEU A 37 11.79 -2.13 -2.30
N LYS A 38 12.65 -1.24 -1.82
CA LYS A 38 13.62 -0.52 -2.67
C LYS A 38 12.92 0.23 -3.80
N ILE A 39 11.80 0.86 -3.46
CA ILE A 39 11.01 1.67 -4.38
C ILE A 39 11.05 3.12 -3.90
N PRO A 40 11.24 4.10 -4.80
CA PRO A 40 11.24 5.51 -4.39
C PRO A 40 9.95 5.89 -3.65
N VAL A 41 10.08 6.76 -2.65
CA VAL A 41 8.96 7.16 -1.80
C VAL A 41 7.78 7.69 -2.62
N PHE A 42 8.05 8.46 -3.68
CA PHE A 42 6.96 9.02 -4.48
C PHE A 42 6.15 7.92 -5.19
N LYS A 43 6.79 6.81 -5.56
CA LYS A 43 6.07 5.68 -6.16
C LYS A 43 5.26 4.92 -5.12
N VAL A 44 5.80 4.78 -3.92
CA VAL A 44 5.06 4.18 -2.80
C VAL A 44 3.84 5.02 -2.48
N LEU A 45 4.00 6.34 -2.44
CA LEU A 45 2.88 7.24 -2.15
C LEU A 45 1.79 7.12 -3.21
N THR A 46 2.15 7.05 -4.48
CA THR A 46 1.18 6.85 -5.56
C THR A 46 0.43 5.55 -5.38
N ALA A 47 1.14 4.46 -5.07
CA ALA A 47 0.52 3.17 -4.83
C ALA A 47 -0.43 3.20 -3.64
N LEU A 48 -0.01 3.83 -2.54
CA LEU A 48 -0.84 3.96 -1.34
C LEU A 48 -2.09 4.80 -1.61
N THR A 49 -1.97 5.85 -2.42
CA THR A 49 -3.12 6.66 -2.80
C THR A 49 -4.14 5.81 -3.57
N MET A 50 -3.68 4.98 -4.50
CA MET A 50 -4.58 4.09 -5.23
C MET A 50 -5.27 3.10 -4.29
N LEU A 51 -4.51 2.52 -3.36
CA LEU A 51 -5.05 1.57 -2.39
C LEU A 51 -6.08 2.24 -1.47
N GLU A 52 -5.81 3.47 -1.07
CA GLU A 52 -6.72 4.24 -0.24
C GLU A 52 -8.01 4.55 -0.98
N MET A 53 -7.92 4.92 -2.25
CA MET A 53 -9.08 5.19 -3.10
C MET A 53 -9.94 3.95 -3.29
N LYS A 54 -9.35 2.77 -3.25
CA LYS A 54 -10.07 1.49 -3.34
C LYS A 54 -10.52 0.98 -1.96
N ASP A 55 -10.32 1.79 -0.91
CA ASP A 55 -10.76 1.48 0.44
C ASP A 55 -10.09 0.23 1.02
N LEU A 56 -8.86 -0.02 0.63
CA LEU A 56 -8.10 -1.19 1.07
C LEU A 56 -7.15 -0.89 2.21
N VAL A 57 -6.72 0.36 2.35
CA VAL A 57 -5.83 0.80 3.44
C VAL A 57 -6.33 2.12 3.99
N SER A 58 -5.93 2.40 5.23
CA SER A 58 -6.21 3.69 5.89
C SER A 58 -4.91 4.42 6.15
N ALA A 59 -4.91 5.72 5.88
CA ALA A 59 -3.80 6.59 6.23
C ALA A 59 -3.96 7.05 7.66
N LEU A 60 -2.87 6.96 8.43
CA LEU A 60 -2.83 7.40 9.82
C LEU A 60 -1.86 8.57 9.95
N GLN A 61 -1.86 9.23 11.10
CA GLN A 61 -0.95 10.34 11.36
C GLN A 61 0.51 9.90 11.21
N GLY A 62 1.37 10.82 10.79
CA GLY A 62 2.80 10.57 10.67
C GLY A 62 3.17 9.72 9.47
N ARG A 63 2.34 9.71 8.45
CA ARG A 63 2.56 8.92 7.22
C ARG A 63 2.62 7.42 7.49
N ASN A 64 1.79 6.96 8.40
CA ASN A 64 1.62 5.54 8.68
C ASN A 64 0.38 5.01 7.96
N TYR A 65 0.42 3.74 7.60
CA TYR A 65 -0.67 3.09 6.88
C TYR A 65 -0.98 1.74 7.49
N ILE A 66 -2.24 1.34 7.42
CA ILE A 66 -2.71 0.10 7.99
C ILE A 66 -3.81 -0.48 7.09
N LEU A 67 -3.96 -1.79 7.11
CA LEU A 67 -5.06 -2.44 6.39
C LEU A 67 -6.41 -1.97 6.95
N LYS A 68 -7.35 -1.78 6.06
CA LYS A 68 -8.69 -1.38 6.45
C LYS A 68 -9.54 -2.58 6.84
#